data_996af6ad09d2ee0d6f997ce424aabc45
#
_entry.id   996af6ad09d2ee0d6f997ce424aabc45
#
_cell.length_a   1.000
_cell.length_b   1.000
_cell.length_c   1.000
_cell.angle_alpha   90.00
_cell.angle_beta   90.00
_cell.angle_gamma   90.00
#
_symmetry.space_group_name_H-M   'P 1'
#
loop_
_entity.id
_entity.type
_entity.pdbx_description
1 polymer ?
#
loop_
_entity_poly.entity_id
_entity_poly.type
_entity_poly.pdbx_seq_one_letter_code
_entity_poly.pdbx_strand_id
1 'polypeptide(L)'
;MTGALPISALAEKLRRASGIAAKSDIASVARSLGLSGDDVIPVGDDCAAIPDRDGYLLFAIEGFMNEFVARDPWFAGWCGAMVNISDIAAMGGRPIAIVDAIWANGDSEAAPMLAGLKDAANAYGVPVVGGHTNIRTDRGQLSVAILGRASKLLTSFDASPGDRLVAAVDLRGRYREPFSNWEAATDAPHSRLRGDIELLPAIAEAGLSRAAKDISQGGIVGTAAMLAECSRVAIDIDLAAVPKPDGVTLERWLLTFPSFGYLISVEPHDVAEVTARFTARGIAAADIGTVAHGSRLTVGAGIASETIWDFAQKPLIGAAPPSPITVEAVA
;
A
#
# COMPACT_ATOMS: atom_id res chain seq x y z
N MET A 1 -1.67 24.22 -24.06
CA MET A 1 -0.68 24.29 -22.97
C MET A 1 -1.46 24.41 -21.68
N THR A 2 -1.82 23.29 -21.06
CA THR A 2 -2.39 23.26 -19.69
C THR A 2 -1.20 23.49 -18.76
N GLY A 3 -1.06 24.71 -18.23
CA GLY A 3 0.00 25.04 -17.30
C GLY A 3 -0.07 24.12 -16.07
N ALA A 4 1.09 23.62 -15.61
CA ALA A 4 1.18 22.87 -14.37
C ALA A 4 0.58 23.70 -13.24
N LEU A 5 -0.24 23.07 -12.38
CA LEU A 5 -0.80 23.74 -11.20
C LEU A 5 0.35 24.26 -10.32
N PRO A 6 0.22 25.48 -9.75
CA PRO A 6 1.14 25.91 -8.71
C PRO A 6 1.22 24.87 -7.59
N ILE A 7 2.41 24.66 -7.02
CA ILE A 7 2.62 23.63 -5.99
C ILE A 7 1.70 23.82 -4.80
N SER A 8 1.38 25.05 -4.41
CA SER A 8 0.44 25.36 -3.33
C SER A 8 -0.99 24.88 -3.64
N ALA A 9 -1.46 25.06 -4.88
CA ALA A 9 -2.76 24.58 -5.31
C ALA A 9 -2.81 23.05 -5.38
N LEU A 10 -1.74 22.41 -5.82
CA LEU A 10 -1.60 20.95 -5.80
C LEU A 10 -1.64 20.44 -4.36
N ALA A 11 -0.87 21.02 -3.45
CA ALA A 11 -0.83 20.64 -2.05
C ALA A 11 -2.21 20.77 -1.36
N GLU A 12 -2.96 21.83 -1.66
CA GLU A 12 -4.32 22.02 -1.16
C GLU A 12 -5.25 20.87 -1.60
N LYS A 13 -5.19 20.46 -2.87
CA LYS A 13 -5.97 19.34 -3.38
C LYS A 13 -5.58 18.01 -2.74
N LEU A 14 -4.28 17.76 -2.57
CA LEU A 14 -3.77 16.56 -1.93
C LEU A 14 -4.27 16.47 -0.46
N ARG A 15 -4.20 17.54 0.30
CA ARG A 15 -4.71 17.59 1.68
C ARG A 15 -6.20 17.26 1.80
N ARG A 16 -6.99 17.58 0.78
CA ARG A 16 -8.46 17.37 0.73
C ARG A 16 -8.87 16.07 0.06
N ALA A 17 -7.91 15.29 -0.45
CA ALA A 17 -8.22 14.05 -1.15
C ALA A 17 -8.94 13.06 -0.21
N SER A 18 -10.09 12.54 -0.65
CA SER A 18 -10.91 11.62 0.14
C SER A 18 -10.16 10.36 0.55
N GLY A 19 -9.30 9.83 -0.32
CA GLY A 19 -8.47 8.66 -0.03
C GLY A 19 -7.46 8.88 1.09
N ILE A 20 -6.99 10.12 1.29
CA ILE A 20 -6.12 10.49 2.43
C ILE A 20 -6.98 10.73 3.67
N ALA A 21 -8.09 11.47 3.55
CA ALA A 21 -8.98 11.77 4.66
C ALA A 21 -9.56 10.50 5.32
N ALA A 22 -9.93 9.50 4.53
CA ALA A 22 -10.47 8.23 5.02
C ALA A 22 -9.48 7.44 5.89
N LYS A 23 -8.17 7.67 5.76
CA LYS A 23 -7.17 7.02 6.63
C LYS A 23 -7.33 7.37 8.11
N SER A 24 -7.91 8.54 8.42
CA SER A 24 -8.18 8.96 9.81
C SER A 24 -9.20 8.06 10.54
N ASP A 25 -10.02 7.30 9.81
CA ASP A 25 -11.01 6.40 10.40
C ASP A 25 -10.33 5.22 11.12
N ILE A 26 -9.13 4.83 10.69
CA ILE A 26 -8.32 3.75 11.30
C ILE A 26 -8.09 4.04 12.78
N ALA A 27 -7.72 5.26 13.14
CA ALA A 27 -7.49 5.65 14.53
C ALA A 27 -8.74 5.48 15.43
N SER A 28 -9.92 5.71 14.89
CA SER A 28 -11.18 5.55 15.61
C SER A 28 -11.47 4.07 15.89
N VAL A 29 -11.29 3.23 14.89
CA VAL A 29 -11.51 1.77 15.00
C VAL A 29 -10.49 1.14 15.93
N ALA A 30 -9.20 1.45 15.80
CA ALA A 30 -8.14 0.94 16.65
C ALA A 30 -8.42 1.25 18.13
N ARG A 31 -8.78 2.50 18.46
CA ARG A 31 -9.17 2.88 19.83
C ARG A 31 -10.39 2.10 20.34
N SER A 32 -11.41 1.92 19.50
CA SER A 32 -12.63 1.22 19.88
C SER A 32 -12.41 -0.26 20.17
N LEU A 33 -11.43 -0.86 19.49
CA LEU A 33 -11.01 -2.25 19.70
C LEU A 33 -9.97 -2.41 20.81
N GLY A 34 -9.51 -1.30 21.43
CA GLY A 34 -8.47 -1.33 22.44
C GLY A 34 -7.09 -1.70 21.90
N LEU A 35 -6.86 -1.58 20.59
CA LEU A 35 -5.55 -1.80 19.98
C LEU A 35 -4.66 -0.59 20.27
N SER A 36 -3.56 -0.81 20.93
CA SER A 36 -2.60 0.22 21.33
C SER A 36 -1.25 0.00 20.66
N GLY A 37 -0.42 1.06 20.64
CA GLY A 37 0.95 0.94 20.16
C GLY A 37 1.87 0.11 21.09
N ASP A 38 1.39 -0.26 22.29
CA ASP A 38 2.11 -1.13 23.25
C ASP A 38 1.88 -2.63 22.97
N ASP A 39 0.99 -2.95 22.02
CA ASP A 39 0.71 -4.32 21.64
C ASP A 39 1.94 -4.96 20.96
N VAL A 40 2.11 -6.26 21.15
CA VAL A 40 3.18 -7.06 20.53
C VAL A 40 3.11 -6.98 18.99
N ILE A 41 1.90 -6.74 18.46
CA ILE A 41 1.64 -6.55 17.04
C ILE A 41 1.11 -5.13 16.86
N PRO A 42 1.96 -4.17 16.45
CA PRO A 42 1.53 -2.79 16.26
C PRO A 42 0.53 -2.66 15.11
N VAL A 43 -0.43 -1.74 15.26
CA VAL A 43 -1.41 -1.40 14.22
C VAL A 43 -0.88 -0.28 13.34
N GLY A 44 -1.12 -0.37 12.03
CA GLY A 44 -0.72 0.67 11.04
C GLY A 44 0.08 0.12 9.87
N ASP A 45 0.43 -1.16 9.91
CA ASP A 45 1.07 -1.85 8.80
C ASP A 45 0.05 -2.46 7.82
N ASP A 46 0.51 -3.00 6.70
CA ASP A 46 -0.32 -3.61 5.66
C ASP A 46 -0.87 -4.97 6.12
N CYS A 47 -0.13 -5.69 6.98
CA CYS A 47 -0.58 -6.92 7.61
C CYS A 47 -0.29 -6.92 9.11
N ALA A 48 -1.05 -7.70 9.87
CA ALA A 48 -0.62 -8.14 11.18
C ALA A 48 0.53 -9.16 11.01
N ALA A 49 1.69 -8.90 11.64
CA ALA A 49 2.86 -9.78 11.58
C ALA A 49 2.95 -10.58 12.89
N ILE A 50 2.51 -11.84 12.87
CA ILE A 50 2.44 -12.71 14.03
C ILE A 50 3.71 -13.57 14.09
N PRO A 51 4.55 -13.49 15.14
CA PRO A 51 5.74 -14.32 15.27
C PRO A 51 5.41 -15.83 15.15
N ASP A 52 6.13 -16.54 14.27
CA ASP A 52 5.98 -17.98 14.07
C ASP A 52 7.32 -18.63 13.74
N ARG A 53 7.82 -19.46 14.66
CA ARG A 53 9.09 -20.17 14.52
C ARG A 53 10.26 -19.25 14.19
N ASP A 54 10.81 -19.39 12.98
CA ASP A 54 11.94 -18.65 12.42
C ASP A 54 11.53 -17.46 11.52
N GLY A 55 10.26 -17.04 11.61
CA GLY A 55 9.71 -15.96 10.79
C GLY A 55 8.39 -15.43 11.36
N TYR A 56 7.51 -15.02 10.44
CA TYR A 56 6.25 -14.38 10.77
C TYR A 56 5.13 -14.89 9.88
N LEU A 57 3.97 -15.20 10.46
CA LEU A 57 2.72 -15.26 9.72
C LEU A 57 2.23 -13.85 9.47
N LEU A 58 1.77 -13.60 8.24
CA LEU A 58 1.18 -12.33 7.83
C LEU A 58 -0.31 -12.55 7.60
N PHE A 59 -1.13 -11.68 8.19
CA PHE A 59 -2.57 -11.80 8.09
C PHE A 59 -3.19 -10.44 7.79
N ALA A 60 -3.91 -10.34 6.68
CA ALA A 60 -4.59 -9.13 6.24
C ALA A 60 -6.03 -9.42 5.78
N ILE A 61 -6.84 -8.38 5.72
CA ILE A 61 -8.20 -8.42 5.18
C ILE A 61 -8.54 -7.09 4.52
N GLU A 62 -9.13 -7.17 3.33
CA GLU A 62 -9.64 -6.02 2.60
C GLU A 62 -11.14 -6.11 2.40
N GLY A 63 -11.83 -4.97 2.57
CA GLY A 63 -13.24 -4.79 2.29
C GLY A 63 -13.46 -3.81 1.15
N PHE A 64 -14.41 -4.11 0.27
CA PHE A 64 -14.61 -3.33 -0.95
C PHE A 64 -15.86 -2.46 -0.88
N MET A 65 -15.74 -1.21 -1.35
CA MET A 65 -16.84 -0.25 -1.42
C MET A 65 -17.99 -0.81 -2.25
N ASN A 66 -19.22 -0.73 -1.75
CA ASN A 66 -20.39 -1.29 -2.43
C ASN A 66 -20.58 -0.75 -3.86
N GLU A 67 -20.27 0.54 -4.09
CA GLU A 67 -20.34 1.14 -5.42
C GLU A 67 -19.33 0.55 -6.39
N PHE A 68 -18.14 0.19 -5.90
CA PHE A 68 -17.13 -0.49 -6.70
C PHE A 68 -17.57 -1.90 -7.07
N VAL A 69 -18.05 -2.66 -6.09
CA VAL A 69 -18.59 -4.01 -6.29
C VAL A 69 -19.76 -4.00 -7.27
N ALA A 70 -20.68 -3.03 -7.15
CA ALA A 70 -21.85 -2.93 -8.02
C ALA A 70 -21.51 -2.52 -9.46
N ARG A 71 -20.48 -1.67 -9.65
CA ARG A 71 -20.10 -1.16 -10.97
C ARG A 71 -19.27 -2.11 -11.80
N ASP A 72 -18.33 -2.80 -11.15
CA ASP A 72 -17.41 -3.72 -11.82
C ASP A 72 -17.13 -4.94 -10.91
N PRO A 73 -18.13 -5.83 -10.78
CA PRO A 73 -18.06 -6.94 -9.84
C PRO A 73 -16.92 -7.91 -10.16
N TRP A 74 -16.60 -8.13 -11.45
CA TRP A 74 -15.47 -8.98 -11.82
C TRP A 74 -14.14 -8.36 -11.36
N PHE A 75 -13.95 -7.07 -11.61
CA PHE A 75 -12.72 -6.40 -11.20
C PHE A 75 -12.62 -6.22 -9.68
N ALA A 76 -13.75 -6.04 -8.99
CA ALA A 76 -13.79 -6.06 -7.53
C ALA A 76 -13.31 -7.42 -6.98
N GLY A 77 -13.77 -8.54 -7.58
CA GLY A 77 -13.27 -9.88 -7.25
C GLY A 77 -11.79 -10.05 -7.53
N TRP A 78 -11.30 -9.57 -8.69
CA TRP A 78 -9.87 -9.55 -9.03
C TRP A 78 -9.05 -8.78 -7.99
N CYS A 79 -9.50 -7.57 -7.64
CA CYS A 79 -8.85 -6.74 -6.63
C CYS A 79 -8.84 -7.42 -5.26
N GLY A 80 -9.87 -8.23 -4.95
CA GLY A 80 -9.94 -9.00 -3.72
C GLY A 80 -8.69 -9.85 -3.46
N ALA A 81 -8.20 -10.56 -4.48
CA ALA A 81 -6.94 -11.29 -4.39
C ALA A 81 -5.73 -10.37 -4.52
N MET A 82 -5.71 -9.51 -5.54
CA MET A 82 -4.54 -8.70 -5.91
C MET A 82 -4.09 -7.76 -4.80
N VAL A 83 -5.00 -7.02 -4.17
CA VAL A 83 -4.66 -6.06 -3.12
C VAL A 83 -4.09 -6.78 -1.90
N ASN A 84 -4.77 -7.83 -1.43
CA ASN A 84 -4.28 -8.64 -0.31
C ASN A 84 -2.90 -9.28 -0.59
N ILE A 85 -2.64 -9.72 -1.83
CA ILE A 85 -1.31 -10.22 -2.24
C ILE A 85 -0.28 -9.10 -2.18
N SER A 86 -0.67 -7.87 -2.55
CA SER A 86 0.19 -6.69 -2.46
C SER A 86 0.57 -6.36 -1.02
N ASP A 87 -0.39 -6.46 -0.08
CA ASP A 87 -0.15 -6.25 1.36
C ASP A 87 0.88 -7.26 1.90
N ILE A 88 0.71 -8.56 1.55
CA ILE A 88 1.67 -9.60 1.95
C ILE A 88 3.07 -9.29 1.38
N ALA A 89 3.16 -8.91 0.10
CA ALA A 89 4.43 -8.60 -0.54
C ALA A 89 5.07 -7.35 0.07
N ALA A 90 4.29 -6.29 0.36
CA ALA A 90 4.76 -5.07 1.01
C ALA A 90 5.48 -5.36 2.34
N MET A 91 4.99 -6.35 3.08
CA MET A 91 5.59 -6.82 4.34
C MET A 91 6.78 -7.78 4.16
N GLY A 92 7.29 -7.97 2.92
CA GLY A 92 8.39 -8.90 2.63
C GLY A 92 7.97 -10.37 2.66
N GLY A 93 6.68 -10.66 2.55
CA GLY A 93 6.11 -12.00 2.65
C GLY A 93 5.69 -12.60 1.32
N ARG A 94 5.42 -13.92 1.36
CA ARG A 94 4.82 -14.68 0.27
C ARG A 94 3.43 -15.14 0.66
N PRO A 95 2.42 -14.99 -0.21
CA PRO A 95 1.05 -15.41 0.06
C PRO A 95 0.95 -16.94 0.14
N ILE A 96 0.11 -17.44 1.04
CA ILE A 96 -0.15 -18.87 1.24
C ILE A 96 -1.54 -19.24 0.75
N ALA A 97 -2.59 -18.53 1.21
CA ALA A 97 -3.97 -18.85 0.90
C ALA A 97 -4.90 -17.65 1.13
N ILE A 98 -6.02 -17.67 0.42
CA ILE A 98 -7.05 -16.64 0.46
C ILE A 98 -8.36 -17.28 0.95
N VAL A 99 -9.14 -16.52 1.71
CA VAL A 99 -10.55 -16.79 2.02
C VAL A 99 -11.38 -15.52 1.75
N ASP A 100 -12.65 -15.70 1.41
CA ASP A 100 -13.55 -14.59 1.10
C ASP A 100 -14.78 -14.56 1.99
N ALA A 101 -15.44 -13.42 2.03
CA ALA A 101 -16.80 -13.28 2.52
C ALA A 101 -17.59 -12.50 1.46
N ILE A 102 -18.63 -13.15 0.90
CA ILE A 102 -19.42 -12.61 -0.19
C ILE A 102 -20.90 -12.54 0.19
N TRP A 103 -21.52 -11.41 -0.11
CA TRP A 103 -22.96 -11.21 -0.07
C TRP A 103 -23.43 -10.81 -1.46
N ALA A 104 -24.59 -11.32 -1.90
CA ALA A 104 -25.15 -11.02 -3.21
C ALA A 104 -26.66 -11.25 -3.23
N ASN A 105 -27.33 -10.68 -4.22
CA ASN A 105 -28.73 -10.94 -4.49
C ASN A 105 -28.86 -12.03 -5.59
N GLY A 106 -28.64 -13.28 -5.18
CA GLY A 106 -28.66 -14.45 -6.05
C GLY A 106 -27.33 -14.78 -6.72
N ASP A 107 -27.30 -15.97 -7.35
CA ASP A 107 -26.10 -16.51 -8.03
C ASP A 107 -25.62 -15.61 -9.18
N SER A 108 -26.54 -14.98 -9.90
CA SER A 108 -26.19 -14.12 -11.06
C SER A 108 -25.38 -12.88 -10.66
N GLU A 109 -25.61 -12.33 -9.47
CA GLU A 109 -24.85 -11.20 -8.95
C GLU A 109 -23.52 -11.66 -8.33
N ALA A 110 -23.50 -12.83 -7.69
CA ALA A 110 -22.29 -13.40 -7.10
C ALA A 110 -21.27 -13.87 -8.16
N ALA A 111 -21.75 -14.44 -9.27
CA ALA A 111 -20.92 -15.11 -10.27
C ALA A 111 -19.76 -14.25 -10.82
N PRO A 112 -19.94 -12.97 -11.22
CA PRO A 112 -18.84 -12.18 -11.73
C PRO A 112 -17.78 -11.86 -10.65
N MET A 113 -18.17 -11.62 -9.40
CA MET A 113 -17.22 -11.40 -8.29
C MET A 113 -16.36 -12.65 -8.06
N LEU A 114 -16.99 -13.82 -7.99
CA LEU A 114 -16.31 -15.10 -7.82
C LEU A 114 -15.39 -15.44 -9.02
N ALA A 115 -15.82 -15.09 -10.24
CA ALA A 115 -14.99 -15.26 -11.43
C ALA A 115 -13.72 -14.40 -11.35
N GLY A 116 -13.84 -13.12 -11.00
CA GLY A 116 -12.69 -12.22 -10.84
C GLY A 116 -11.72 -12.68 -9.75
N LEU A 117 -12.23 -13.10 -8.59
CA LEU A 117 -11.42 -13.65 -7.50
C LEU A 117 -10.66 -14.92 -7.95
N LYS A 118 -11.34 -15.84 -8.63
CA LYS A 118 -10.76 -17.07 -9.17
C LYS A 118 -9.69 -16.77 -10.22
N ASP A 119 -9.95 -15.85 -11.14
CA ASP A 119 -9.02 -15.48 -12.20
C ASP A 119 -7.74 -14.87 -11.63
N ALA A 120 -7.85 -13.97 -10.64
CA ALA A 120 -6.72 -13.40 -9.95
C ALA A 120 -5.94 -14.47 -9.14
N ALA A 121 -6.62 -15.31 -8.37
CA ALA A 121 -6.02 -16.41 -7.63
C ALA A 121 -5.19 -17.34 -8.55
N ASN A 122 -5.73 -17.68 -9.72
CA ASN A 122 -5.03 -18.46 -10.74
C ASN A 122 -3.83 -17.70 -11.33
N ALA A 123 -3.98 -16.40 -11.63
CA ALA A 123 -2.93 -15.59 -12.21
C ALA A 123 -1.73 -15.46 -11.27
N TYR A 124 -1.97 -15.17 -10.02
CA TYR A 124 -0.92 -15.06 -9.01
C TYR A 124 -0.44 -16.41 -8.45
N GLY A 125 -1.21 -17.48 -8.62
CA GLY A 125 -0.88 -18.82 -8.12
C GLY A 125 -1.14 -18.98 -6.62
N VAL A 126 -2.10 -18.23 -6.07
CA VAL A 126 -2.48 -18.25 -4.66
C VAL A 126 -3.87 -18.88 -4.53
N PRO A 127 -4.05 -20.03 -3.84
CA PRO A 127 -5.31 -20.72 -3.80
C PRO A 127 -6.36 -19.99 -2.92
N VAL A 128 -7.61 -19.96 -3.39
CA VAL A 128 -8.77 -19.72 -2.55
C VAL A 128 -9.14 -21.04 -1.87
N VAL A 129 -9.12 -21.08 -0.54
CA VAL A 129 -9.29 -22.32 0.24
C VAL A 129 -10.61 -22.41 0.99
N GLY A 130 -11.43 -21.38 0.93
CA GLY A 130 -12.74 -21.33 1.57
C GLY A 130 -13.28 -19.91 1.64
N GLY A 131 -14.33 -19.75 2.41
CA GLY A 131 -14.95 -18.44 2.59
C GLY A 131 -16.33 -18.54 3.25
N HIS A 132 -17.03 -17.42 3.32
CA HIS A 132 -18.41 -17.32 3.79
C HIS A 132 -19.28 -16.77 2.67
N THR A 133 -20.40 -17.43 2.38
CA THR A 133 -21.29 -17.05 1.28
C THR A 133 -22.70 -16.81 1.76
N ASN A 134 -23.28 -15.66 1.42
CA ASN A 134 -24.71 -15.37 1.56
C ASN A 134 -25.24 -14.69 0.29
N ILE A 135 -25.97 -15.45 -0.51
CA ILE A 135 -26.56 -14.96 -1.78
C ILE A 135 -28.04 -14.58 -1.66
N ARG A 136 -28.51 -14.30 -0.45
CA ARG A 136 -29.91 -13.90 -0.17
C ARG A 136 -29.98 -12.53 0.49
N THR A 137 -29.16 -11.60 0.00
CA THR A 137 -29.11 -10.22 0.48
C THR A 137 -29.63 -9.27 -0.59
N ASP A 138 -29.83 -8.02 -0.23
CA ASP A 138 -30.36 -6.98 -1.12
C ASP A 138 -29.29 -6.30 -1.99
N ARG A 139 -28.00 -6.60 -1.75
CA ARG A 139 -26.88 -5.98 -2.45
C ARG A 139 -25.59 -6.80 -2.36
N GLY A 140 -24.69 -6.54 -3.33
CA GLY A 140 -23.36 -7.13 -3.35
C GLY A 140 -22.43 -6.49 -2.34
N GLN A 141 -21.68 -7.34 -1.61
CA GLN A 141 -20.56 -6.95 -0.73
C GLN A 141 -19.47 -7.99 -0.85
N LEU A 142 -18.23 -7.56 -0.71
CA LEU A 142 -17.06 -8.42 -0.78
C LEU A 142 -16.05 -8.01 0.28
N SER A 143 -15.54 -9.00 1.01
CA SER A 143 -14.30 -8.90 1.79
C SER A 143 -13.45 -10.13 1.51
N VAL A 144 -12.14 -9.93 1.47
CA VAL A 144 -11.17 -11.00 1.19
C VAL A 144 -10.07 -10.92 2.22
N ALA A 145 -9.74 -12.05 2.83
CA ALA A 145 -8.62 -12.16 3.76
C ALA A 145 -7.55 -13.10 3.22
N ILE A 146 -6.31 -12.85 3.61
CA ILE A 146 -5.14 -13.56 3.14
C ILE A 146 -4.23 -13.96 4.30
N LEU A 147 -3.65 -15.14 4.18
CA LEU A 147 -2.56 -15.60 5.00
C LEU A 147 -1.28 -15.64 4.15
N GLY A 148 -0.20 -15.11 4.70
CA GLY A 148 1.14 -15.17 4.11
C GLY A 148 2.20 -15.52 5.14
N ARG A 149 3.45 -15.60 4.71
CA ARG A 149 4.60 -15.82 5.59
C ARG A 149 5.81 -15.04 5.11
N ALA A 150 6.54 -14.41 6.04
CA ALA A 150 7.81 -13.75 5.82
C ALA A 150 8.91 -14.39 6.69
N SER A 151 10.13 -14.50 6.16
CA SER A 151 11.33 -14.82 6.95
C SER A 151 11.98 -13.56 7.51
N LYS A 152 11.84 -12.44 6.79
CA LYS A 152 12.27 -11.09 7.15
C LYS A 152 11.13 -10.13 6.83
N LEU A 153 10.90 -9.17 7.71
CA LEU A 153 9.86 -8.17 7.51
C LEU A 153 10.40 -6.93 6.80
N LEU A 154 9.51 -6.34 6.02
CA LEU A 154 9.49 -4.91 5.70
C LEU A 154 8.30 -4.33 6.46
N THR A 155 8.50 -3.27 7.22
CA THR A 155 7.42 -2.71 8.05
C THR A 155 7.16 -1.24 7.72
N SER A 156 6.00 -0.74 8.12
CA SER A 156 5.74 0.71 8.07
C SER A 156 6.43 1.48 9.22
N PHE A 157 7.12 0.79 10.14
CA PHE A 157 7.67 1.37 11.38
C PHE A 157 9.19 1.59 11.32
N ASP A 158 9.88 1.03 10.35
CA ASP A 158 11.34 0.93 10.32
C ASP A 158 12.03 1.87 9.31
N ALA A 159 11.28 2.80 8.68
CA ALA A 159 11.92 3.85 7.88
C ALA A 159 12.76 4.76 8.79
N SER A 160 14.00 5.02 8.38
CA SER A 160 15.00 5.68 9.24
C SER A 160 15.48 6.99 8.65
N PRO A 161 15.72 8.01 9.49
CA PRO A 161 16.36 9.26 9.04
C PRO A 161 17.70 9.00 8.36
N GLY A 162 17.88 9.55 7.17
CA GLY A 162 19.03 9.30 6.30
C GLY A 162 18.74 8.40 5.12
N ASP A 163 17.65 7.64 5.15
CA ASP A 163 17.19 6.81 4.04
C ASP A 163 16.72 7.66 2.85
N ARG A 164 16.68 7.02 1.69
CA ARG A 164 16.03 7.52 0.48
C ARG A 164 14.66 6.84 0.32
N LEU A 165 13.69 7.60 -0.19
CA LEU A 165 12.39 7.06 -0.53
C LEU A 165 12.38 6.61 -1.98
N VAL A 166 12.31 5.31 -2.20
CA VAL A 166 12.18 4.73 -3.55
C VAL A 166 10.71 4.44 -3.83
N ALA A 167 10.20 4.90 -4.98
CA ALA A 167 8.92 4.48 -5.51
C ALA A 167 9.12 3.49 -6.66
N ALA A 168 8.47 2.34 -6.60
CA ALA A 168 8.47 1.33 -7.66
C ALA A 168 7.04 1.07 -8.12
N VAL A 169 6.72 1.35 -9.41
CA VAL A 169 5.36 1.25 -9.94
C VAL A 169 5.36 0.64 -11.34
N ASP A 170 4.43 -0.28 -11.59
CA ASP A 170 4.21 -0.81 -12.93
C ASP A 170 3.41 0.19 -13.79
N LEU A 171 4.09 0.86 -14.71
CA LEU A 171 3.50 1.87 -15.58
C LEU A 171 2.85 1.27 -16.86
N ARG A 172 2.89 -0.06 -17.06
CA ARG A 172 2.39 -0.76 -18.26
C ARG A 172 0.87 -0.96 -18.24
N GLY A 173 0.12 -0.06 -17.67
CA GLY A 173 -1.31 -0.16 -17.44
C GLY A 173 -2.13 0.94 -18.08
N ARG A 174 -3.37 1.03 -17.63
CA ARG A 174 -4.33 2.07 -17.96
C ARG A 174 -5.29 2.29 -16.79
N TYR A 175 -5.95 3.44 -16.75
CA TYR A 175 -7.02 3.63 -15.77
C TYR A 175 -8.21 2.70 -16.02
N ARG A 176 -8.72 2.11 -14.96
CA ARG A 176 -10.00 1.39 -14.95
C ARG A 176 -11.13 2.40 -14.68
N GLU A 177 -11.51 3.15 -15.70
CA GLU A 177 -12.53 4.20 -15.54
C GLU A 177 -13.87 3.64 -15.02
N PRO A 178 -14.58 4.33 -14.11
CA PRO A 178 -14.31 5.69 -13.61
C PRO A 178 -13.43 5.73 -12.34
N PHE A 179 -12.78 4.64 -12.00
CA PHE A 179 -11.99 4.51 -10.78
C PHE A 179 -10.59 5.14 -10.93
N SER A 180 -9.94 5.44 -9.80
CA SER A 180 -8.54 5.88 -9.77
C SER A 180 -7.53 4.71 -9.79
N ASN A 181 -7.99 3.50 -10.12
CA ASN A 181 -7.14 2.33 -10.24
C ASN A 181 -6.36 2.36 -11.56
N TRP A 182 -5.03 2.27 -11.46
CA TRP A 182 -4.13 2.05 -12.59
C TRP A 182 -3.91 0.55 -12.76
N GLU A 183 -4.56 -0.01 -13.74
CA GLU A 183 -4.65 -1.44 -13.95
C GLU A 183 -3.57 -1.89 -14.95
N ALA A 184 -2.62 -2.71 -14.49
CA ALA A 184 -1.51 -3.29 -15.26
C ALA A 184 -1.44 -4.82 -15.12
N ALA A 185 -2.41 -5.44 -14.47
CA ALA A 185 -2.34 -6.84 -14.04
C ALA A 185 -3.24 -7.79 -14.83
N THR A 186 -4.48 -7.39 -15.18
CA THR A 186 -5.49 -8.33 -15.73
C THR A 186 -5.11 -8.93 -17.08
N ASP A 187 -4.39 -8.18 -17.92
CA ASP A 187 -3.90 -8.63 -19.24
C ASP A 187 -2.43 -9.13 -19.18
N ALA A 188 -1.85 -9.20 -17.97
CA ALA A 188 -0.44 -9.58 -17.82
C ALA A 188 -0.23 -11.08 -17.88
N PRO A 189 0.89 -11.57 -18.45
CA PRO A 189 1.28 -12.95 -18.31
C PRO A 189 1.39 -13.36 -16.83
N HIS A 190 0.82 -14.50 -16.44
CA HIS A 190 0.85 -14.99 -15.05
C HIS A 190 2.27 -15.11 -14.48
N SER A 191 3.25 -15.52 -15.33
CA SER A 191 4.66 -15.61 -14.94
C SER A 191 5.25 -14.25 -14.58
N ARG A 192 4.77 -13.15 -15.23
CA ARG A 192 5.17 -11.80 -14.86
C ARG A 192 4.65 -11.45 -13.47
N LEU A 193 3.34 -11.60 -13.22
CA LEU A 193 2.73 -11.29 -11.93
C LEU A 193 3.39 -12.03 -10.77
N ARG A 194 3.57 -13.35 -10.94
CA ARG A 194 4.23 -14.20 -9.93
C ARG A 194 5.67 -13.81 -9.67
N GLY A 195 6.41 -13.41 -10.70
CA GLY A 195 7.79 -12.97 -10.52
C GLY A 195 7.90 -11.56 -9.98
N ASP A 196 6.91 -10.69 -10.23
CA ASP A 196 6.92 -9.30 -9.73
C ASP A 196 6.67 -9.26 -8.22
N ILE A 197 5.74 -10.08 -7.67
CA ILE A 197 5.48 -10.16 -6.23
C ILE A 197 6.66 -10.74 -5.42
N GLU A 198 7.62 -11.43 -6.04
CA GLU A 198 8.82 -11.93 -5.37
C GLU A 198 9.87 -10.84 -5.09
N LEU A 199 9.72 -9.63 -5.65
CA LEU A 199 10.73 -8.56 -5.51
C LEU A 199 10.88 -8.08 -4.07
N LEU A 200 9.76 -7.81 -3.37
CA LEU A 200 9.79 -7.30 -2.01
C LEU A 200 10.32 -8.36 -1.01
N PRO A 201 9.86 -9.62 -1.03
CA PRO A 201 10.46 -10.68 -0.23
C PRO A 201 11.97 -10.83 -0.46
N ALA A 202 12.43 -10.77 -1.72
CA ALA A 202 13.84 -10.87 -2.04
C ALA A 202 14.66 -9.65 -1.56
N ILE A 203 14.07 -8.46 -1.52
CA ILE A 203 14.69 -7.25 -0.96
C ILE A 203 14.82 -7.40 0.56
N ALA A 204 13.77 -7.84 1.25
CA ALA A 204 13.77 -8.08 2.69
C ALA A 204 14.82 -9.13 3.09
N GLU A 205 14.81 -10.27 2.42
CA GLU A 205 15.73 -11.40 2.67
C GLU A 205 17.20 -11.02 2.43
N ALA A 206 17.46 -10.16 1.44
CA ALA A 206 18.79 -9.62 1.16
C ALA A 206 19.23 -8.52 2.16
N GLY A 207 18.31 -8.01 2.99
CA GLY A 207 18.60 -6.94 3.94
C GLY A 207 18.79 -5.56 3.30
N LEU A 208 18.28 -5.34 2.07
CA LEU A 208 18.40 -4.09 1.32
C LEU A 208 17.42 -3.01 1.76
N SER A 209 16.41 -3.39 2.53
CA SER A 209 15.48 -2.49 3.20
C SER A 209 14.88 -3.17 4.41
N ARG A 210 14.35 -2.36 5.34
CA ARG A 210 13.54 -2.79 6.48
C ARG A 210 12.14 -2.19 6.47
N ALA A 211 11.88 -1.23 5.58
CA ALA A 211 10.60 -0.54 5.55
C ALA A 211 10.08 -0.38 4.12
N ALA A 212 8.84 -0.84 3.94
CA ALA A 212 8.10 -0.64 2.72
C ALA A 212 6.60 -0.53 3.03
N LYS A 213 5.86 -0.04 2.04
CA LYS A 213 4.40 0.01 2.07
C LYS A 213 3.84 -0.04 0.66
N ASP A 214 2.72 -0.74 0.45
CA ASP A 214 2.03 -0.72 -0.82
C ASP A 214 1.39 0.65 -1.10
N ILE A 215 1.34 1.05 -2.37
CA ILE A 215 0.64 2.27 -2.78
C ILE A 215 -0.84 1.93 -2.93
N SER A 216 -1.62 2.26 -1.91
CA SER A 216 -3.05 1.98 -1.83
C SER A 216 -3.92 3.22 -2.10
N GLN A 217 -5.17 3.21 -1.65
CA GLN A 217 -6.08 4.33 -1.78
C GLN A 217 -5.54 5.58 -1.06
N GLY A 218 -5.41 6.69 -1.78
CA GLY A 218 -4.67 7.89 -1.37
C GLY A 218 -3.36 8.06 -2.15
N GLY A 219 -2.96 7.05 -2.94
CA GLY A 219 -1.82 7.09 -3.85
C GLY A 219 -0.47 7.25 -3.14
N ILE A 220 0.53 7.68 -3.88
CA ILE A 220 1.89 7.89 -3.38
C ILE A 220 1.90 8.79 -2.14
N VAL A 221 1.12 9.87 -2.15
CA VAL A 221 1.13 10.85 -1.06
C VAL A 221 0.47 10.29 0.20
N GLY A 222 -0.66 9.59 0.06
CA GLY A 222 -1.33 8.97 1.19
C GLY A 222 -0.51 7.84 1.81
N THR A 223 0.15 7.04 0.98
CA THR A 223 1.06 5.97 1.44
C THR A 223 2.30 6.54 2.14
N ALA A 224 2.93 7.59 1.57
CA ALA A 224 4.05 8.27 2.21
C ALA A 224 3.66 8.90 3.56
N ALA A 225 2.42 9.42 3.67
CA ALA A 225 1.92 9.95 4.93
C ALA A 225 1.80 8.88 6.02
N MET A 226 1.28 7.70 5.67
CA MET A 226 1.18 6.58 6.61
C MET A 226 2.57 6.08 7.03
N LEU A 227 3.47 5.88 6.07
CA LEU A 227 4.86 5.47 6.36
C LEU A 227 5.58 6.46 7.27
N ALA A 228 5.43 7.77 6.99
CA ALA A 228 6.05 8.82 7.80
C ALA A 228 5.52 8.84 9.24
N GLU A 229 4.20 8.71 9.43
CA GLU A 229 3.60 8.69 10.76
C GLU A 229 4.02 7.43 11.53
N CYS A 230 3.90 6.25 10.93
CA CYS A 230 4.27 4.99 11.57
C CYS A 230 5.74 4.94 11.98
N SER A 231 6.63 5.40 11.12
CA SER A 231 8.08 5.43 11.37
C SER A 231 8.53 6.66 12.19
N ARG A 232 7.64 7.62 12.46
CA ARG A 232 7.95 8.90 13.18
C ARG A 232 9.08 9.69 12.52
N VAL A 233 9.02 9.81 11.21
CA VAL A 233 9.99 10.50 10.39
C VAL A 233 9.33 11.61 9.58
N ALA A 234 10.14 12.55 9.11
CA ALA A 234 9.74 13.44 8.04
C ALA A 234 10.05 12.77 6.69
N ILE A 235 9.17 12.98 5.71
CA ILE A 235 9.40 12.57 4.33
C ILE A 235 9.27 13.79 3.43
N ASP A 236 10.25 13.98 2.53
CA ASP A 236 10.24 15.04 1.52
C ASP A 236 10.27 14.41 0.13
N ILE A 237 9.20 14.62 -0.67
CA ILE A 237 9.04 14.03 -1.99
C ILE A 237 9.40 15.05 -3.06
N ASP A 238 10.36 14.72 -3.92
CA ASP A 238 10.62 15.46 -5.16
C ASP A 238 9.63 15.03 -6.25
N LEU A 239 8.69 15.91 -6.56
CA LEU A 239 7.64 15.67 -7.56
C LEU A 239 8.19 15.44 -8.98
N ALA A 240 9.38 15.95 -9.27
CA ALA A 240 10.02 15.76 -10.59
C ALA A 240 10.61 14.36 -10.76
N ALA A 241 10.95 13.70 -9.64
CA ALA A 241 11.52 12.35 -9.63
C ALA A 241 10.45 11.25 -9.65
N VAL A 242 9.18 11.57 -9.41
CA VAL A 242 8.10 10.57 -9.34
C VAL A 242 7.88 9.92 -10.71
N PRO A 243 8.08 8.60 -10.85
CA PRO A 243 7.81 7.90 -12.10
C PRO A 243 6.31 7.90 -12.39
N LYS A 244 5.90 8.30 -13.58
CA LYS A 244 4.50 8.35 -14.00
C LYS A 244 4.33 8.01 -15.47
N PRO A 245 3.14 7.51 -15.89
CA PRO A 245 2.87 7.24 -17.29
C PRO A 245 2.78 8.52 -18.10
N ASP A 246 3.12 8.44 -19.40
CA ASP A 246 2.93 9.52 -20.33
C ASP A 246 1.44 9.89 -20.46
N GLY A 247 1.16 11.19 -20.66
CA GLY A 247 -0.20 11.70 -20.82
C GLY A 247 -1.03 11.77 -19.53
N VAL A 248 -0.57 11.24 -18.41
CA VAL A 248 -1.24 11.34 -17.11
C VAL A 248 -0.76 12.60 -16.39
N THR A 249 -1.69 13.39 -15.84
CA THR A 249 -1.34 14.55 -15.02
C THR A 249 -0.73 14.11 -13.70
N LEU A 250 0.26 14.85 -13.20
CA LEU A 250 0.89 14.55 -11.92
C LEU A 250 -0.12 14.52 -10.76
N GLU A 251 -1.07 15.47 -10.75
CA GLU A 251 -2.14 15.52 -9.75
C GLU A 251 -2.93 14.22 -9.65
N ARG A 252 -3.39 13.69 -10.82
CA ARG A 252 -4.13 12.43 -10.84
C ARG A 252 -3.25 11.27 -10.39
N TRP A 253 -1.98 11.26 -10.86
CA TRP A 253 -1.05 10.18 -10.59
C TRP A 253 -0.69 10.05 -9.11
N LEU A 254 -0.48 11.16 -8.43
CA LEU A 254 -0.14 11.19 -7.00
C LEU A 254 -1.23 10.59 -6.09
N LEU A 255 -2.48 10.50 -6.59
CA LEU A 255 -3.64 9.93 -5.90
C LEU A 255 -4.09 8.59 -6.51
N THR A 256 -3.33 8.05 -7.44
CA THR A 256 -3.65 6.80 -8.15
C THR A 256 -3.36 5.59 -7.28
N PHE A 257 -4.24 4.58 -7.37
CA PHE A 257 -4.04 3.25 -6.80
C PHE A 257 -3.55 2.29 -7.91
N PRO A 258 -2.26 1.99 -8.00
CA PRO A 258 -1.73 1.06 -9.00
C PRO A 258 -1.91 -0.39 -8.59
N SER A 259 -2.08 -1.29 -9.56
CA SER A 259 -2.14 -2.73 -9.34
C SER A 259 -0.81 -3.33 -8.84
N PHE A 260 0.29 -2.64 -9.06
CA PHE A 260 1.61 -2.91 -8.50
C PHE A 260 2.31 -1.58 -8.23
N GLY A 261 2.52 -1.28 -6.97
CA GLY A 261 3.22 -0.06 -6.56
C GLY A 261 3.61 -0.09 -5.09
N TYR A 262 4.84 0.33 -4.80
CA TYR A 262 5.39 0.33 -3.45
C TYR A 262 6.23 1.57 -3.19
N LEU A 263 6.20 2.05 -1.95
CA LEU A 263 7.20 2.97 -1.40
C LEU A 263 8.13 2.19 -0.49
N ILE A 264 9.42 2.39 -0.64
CA ILE A 264 10.45 1.63 0.06
C ILE A 264 11.46 2.63 0.63
N SER A 265 11.75 2.52 1.94
CA SER A 265 12.81 3.29 2.59
C SER A 265 14.11 2.52 2.48
N VAL A 266 15.12 3.12 1.85
CA VAL A 266 16.36 2.43 1.44
C VAL A 266 17.57 3.24 1.85
N GLU A 267 18.57 2.59 2.43
CA GLU A 267 19.84 3.25 2.71
C GLU A 267 20.47 3.77 1.39
N PRO A 268 21.12 4.97 1.40
CA PRO A 268 21.59 5.59 0.16
C PRO A 268 22.48 4.70 -0.72
N HIS A 269 23.26 3.82 -0.11
CA HIS A 269 24.19 2.93 -0.84
C HIS A 269 23.50 1.75 -1.53
N ASP A 270 22.26 1.38 -1.11
CA ASP A 270 21.49 0.27 -1.67
C ASP A 270 20.46 0.72 -2.72
N VAL A 271 20.22 2.02 -2.89
CA VAL A 271 19.24 2.56 -3.82
C VAL A 271 19.44 2.05 -5.25
N ALA A 272 20.67 2.02 -5.71
CA ALA A 272 20.98 1.56 -7.07
C ALA A 272 20.65 0.07 -7.26
N GLU A 273 20.92 -0.77 -6.27
CA GLU A 273 20.59 -2.20 -6.34
C GLU A 273 19.08 -2.42 -6.27
N VAL A 274 18.38 -1.76 -5.33
CA VAL A 274 16.92 -1.87 -5.18
C VAL A 274 16.23 -1.44 -6.47
N THR A 275 16.56 -0.27 -7.03
CA THR A 275 15.95 0.21 -8.29
C THR A 275 16.26 -0.70 -9.47
N ALA A 276 17.49 -1.26 -9.55
CA ALA A 276 17.88 -2.19 -10.61
C ALA A 276 17.04 -3.49 -10.59
N ARG A 277 16.68 -4.01 -9.42
CA ARG A 277 15.82 -5.22 -9.31
C ARG A 277 14.44 -5.01 -9.93
N PHE A 278 13.83 -3.84 -9.72
CA PHE A 278 12.54 -3.49 -10.34
C PHE A 278 12.66 -3.24 -11.83
N THR A 279 13.66 -2.44 -12.25
CA THR A 279 13.84 -2.08 -13.66
C THR A 279 14.21 -3.30 -14.53
N ALA A 280 14.91 -4.28 -13.99
CA ALA A 280 15.17 -5.56 -14.66
C ALA A 280 13.90 -6.34 -15.02
N ARG A 281 12.77 -6.04 -14.34
CA ARG A 281 11.46 -6.60 -14.62
C ARG A 281 10.53 -5.63 -15.38
N GLY A 282 11.06 -4.51 -15.87
CA GLY A 282 10.30 -3.48 -16.58
C GLY A 282 9.34 -2.68 -15.69
N ILE A 283 9.56 -2.67 -14.38
CA ILE A 283 8.84 -1.85 -13.42
C ILE A 283 9.63 -0.56 -13.25
N ALA A 284 8.96 0.59 -13.38
CA ALA A 284 9.59 1.87 -13.17
C ALA A 284 9.92 2.04 -11.69
N ALA A 285 11.18 2.34 -11.38
CA ALA A 285 11.62 2.59 -10.01
C ALA A 285 12.56 3.79 -9.98
N ALA A 286 12.35 4.67 -9.01
CA ALA A 286 13.15 5.88 -8.85
C ALA A 286 13.26 6.26 -7.36
N ASP A 287 14.40 6.86 -7.01
CA ASP A 287 14.56 7.62 -5.78
C ASP A 287 13.76 8.92 -5.90
N ILE A 288 12.68 9.04 -5.14
CA ILE A 288 11.74 10.16 -5.21
C ILE A 288 11.83 11.10 -4.02
N GLY A 289 12.73 10.87 -3.06
CA GLY A 289 12.78 11.74 -1.91
C GLY A 289 13.69 11.29 -0.78
N THR A 290 13.58 11.97 0.34
CA THR A 290 14.40 11.75 1.54
C THR A 290 13.56 11.44 2.75
N VAL A 291 14.09 10.60 3.62
CA VAL A 291 13.60 10.36 4.98
C VAL A 291 14.50 11.09 5.96
N ALA A 292 13.93 11.87 6.87
CA ALA A 292 14.67 12.72 7.79
C ALA A 292 14.06 12.73 9.20
N HIS A 293 14.78 13.28 10.17
CA HIS A 293 14.19 13.58 11.47
C HIS A 293 13.08 14.63 11.33
N GLY A 294 11.94 14.42 11.96
CA GLY A 294 10.81 15.36 11.98
C GLY A 294 9.47 14.68 11.93
N SER A 295 8.44 15.48 11.69
CA SER A 295 7.02 15.06 11.73
C SER A 295 6.21 15.52 10.53
N ARG A 296 6.87 15.82 9.39
CA ARG A 296 6.18 16.41 8.23
C ARG A 296 6.32 15.56 7.00
N LEU A 297 5.23 15.46 6.27
CA LEU A 297 5.27 15.11 4.86
C LEU A 297 5.26 16.38 4.03
N THR A 298 6.28 16.56 3.20
CA THR A 298 6.38 17.67 2.26
C THR A 298 6.47 17.17 0.82
N VAL A 299 6.07 18.00 -0.12
CA VAL A 299 6.25 17.75 -1.56
C VAL A 299 6.97 18.97 -2.16
N GLY A 300 7.97 18.72 -2.98
CA GLY A 300 8.82 19.75 -3.58
C GLY A 300 8.81 19.71 -5.10
N ALA A 301 9.05 20.87 -5.73
CA ALA A 301 9.32 21.01 -7.15
C ALA A 301 10.39 22.10 -7.34
N GLY A 302 11.64 21.70 -7.57
CA GLY A 302 12.77 22.60 -7.58
C GLY A 302 13.00 23.24 -6.21
N ILE A 303 12.93 24.60 -6.16
CA ILE A 303 13.11 25.35 -4.89
C ILE A 303 11.80 25.52 -4.10
N ALA A 304 10.66 25.21 -4.70
CA ALA A 304 9.36 25.33 -4.05
C ALA A 304 9.02 24.06 -3.29
N SER A 305 8.56 24.18 -2.04
CA SER A 305 8.12 23.08 -1.20
C SER A 305 6.87 23.46 -0.42
N GLU A 306 5.98 22.49 -0.23
CA GLU A 306 4.72 22.64 0.50
C GLU A 306 4.53 21.47 1.47
N THR A 307 4.11 21.77 2.68
CA THR A 307 3.76 20.75 3.69
C THR A 307 2.38 20.19 3.37
N ILE A 308 2.30 18.88 3.18
CA ILE A 308 1.03 18.15 3.03
C ILE A 308 0.42 17.83 4.39
N TRP A 309 1.25 17.34 5.33
CA TRP A 309 0.78 16.95 6.66
C TRP A 309 1.85 17.21 7.72
N ASP A 310 1.43 17.59 8.91
CA ASP A 310 2.30 17.70 10.08
C ASP A 310 1.72 16.83 11.20
N PHE A 311 2.32 15.66 11.43
CA PHE A 311 1.86 14.66 12.38
C PHE A 311 1.99 15.12 13.84
N ALA A 312 2.86 16.10 14.13
CA ALA A 312 2.95 16.71 15.46
C ALA A 312 1.72 17.56 15.78
N GLN A 313 1.06 18.12 14.76
CA GLN A 313 -0.16 18.90 14.93
C GLN A 313 -1.42 18.05 14.87
N LYS A 314 -1.44 17.07 13.95
CA LYS A 314 -2.61 16.21 13.74
C LYS A 314 -2.17 14.81 13.28
N PRO A 315 -2.43 13.77 14.08
CA PRO A 315 -2.25 12.39 13.62
C PRO A 315 -3.12 12.09 12.39
N LEU A 316 -2.67 11.20 11.53
CA LEU A 316 -3.44 10.69 10.40
C LEU A 316 -4.15 9.39 10.79
N ILE A 317 -3.38 8.34 11.10
CA ILE A 317 -3.91 7.05 11.52
C ILE A 317 -3.78 6.81 13.02
N GLY A 318 -2.92 7.55 13.71
CA GLY A 318 -2.73 7.49 15.17
C GLY A 318 -2.18 6.15 15.67
N ALA A 319 -1.55 5.39 14.79
CA ALA A 319 -1.11 4.01 15.05
C ALA A 319 0.41 3.88 15.27
N ALA A 320 1.13 4.98 15.32
CA ALA A 320 2.57 4.95 15.59
C ALA A 320 2.86 4.32 16.96
N PRO A 321 3.85 3.41 17.06
CA PRO A 321 4.23 2.80 18.33
C PRO A 321 4.62 3.86 19.35
N PRO A 322 4.45 3.63 20.68
CA PRO A 322 4.84 4.58 21.70
C PRO A 322 6.33 4.87 21.62
N SER A 323 6.73 6.08 22.06
CA SER A 323 8.16 6.40 22.17
C SER A 323 8.85 5.38 23.07
N PRO A 324 10.07 4.92 22.72
CA PRO A 324 10.81 4.03 23.62
C PRO A 324 10.84 4.69 25.00
N ILE A 325 10.41 3.95 26.01
CA ILE A 325 10.52 4.37 27.41
C ILE A 325 12.02 4.47 27.65
N THR A 326 12.53 5.68 27.78
CA THR A 326 13.86 5.91 28.35
C THR A 326 13.73 5.42 29.79
N VAL A 327 14.24 4.24 30.08
CA VAL A 327 14.43 3.80 31.44
C VAL A 327 15.50 4.71 32.01
N GLU A 328 15.09 5.81 32.67
CA GLU A 328 15.98 6.52 33.54
C GLU A 328 16.40 5.52 34.61
N ALA A 329 17.66 5.16 34.60
CA ALA A 329 18.27 4.36 35.64
C ALA A 329 18.02 5.10 36.95
N VAL A 330 17.12 4.60 37.76
CA VAL A 330 16.98 4.98 39.15
C VAL A 330 18.25 4.50 39.86
N ALA A 331 19.12 5.46 40.16
CA ALA A 331 20.37 5.28 40.88
C ALA A 331 20.08 4.92 42.35
#